data_7449c0e691b99cdc7f33bf8926103b33
#
_entry.id   7449c0e691b99cdc7f33bf8926103b33
#
_cell.length_a   1.000
_cell.length_b   1.000
_cell.length_c   1.000
_cell.angle_alpha   90.00
_cell.angle_beta   90.00
_cell.angle_gamma   90.00
#
_symmetry.space_group_name_H-M   'P 1'
#
loop_
_entity.id
_entity.type
_entity.pdbx_description
1 polymer ?
#
loop_
_entity_poly.entity_id
_entity_poly.type
_entity_poly.pdbx_seq_one_letter_code
_entity_poly.pdbx_strand_id
1 'polypeptide(L)'
;PIWSSASVGGLPLEKYPGFTQKLGQDTFIRAKTSGAEMIKKKTGAGFAVGVSIAEVVHAIALDGKRILPVSSVQRGCYGLREVALSVPTVVGRGGAEQTLEVELWPKEIQALKRSGAVLQETLGKVLAEAN
;
A
#
# COMPACT_ATOMS: atom_id res chain seq x y z
N PRO A 1 7.01 1.09 -3.47
CA PRO A 1 6.24 0.41 -4.51
C PRO A 1 6.74 -1.00 -4.71
N ILE A 2 5.84 -1.89 -5.11
CA ILE A 2 6.15 -3.27 -5.48
C ILE A 2 6.31 -3.29 -7.00
N TRP A 3 7.54 -3.30 -7.47
CA TRP A 3 7.85 -3.34 -8.89
C TRP A 3 7.82 -4.76 -9.45
N SER A 4 8.17 -5.75 -8.63
CA SER A 4 8.20 -7.18 -8.99
C SER A 4 6.87 -7.70 -9.57
N SER A 5 5.74 -7.19 -9.07
CA SER A 5 4.39 -7.59 -9.50
C SER A 5 3.67 -6.52 -10.31
N ALA A 6 4.37 -5.42 -10.67
CA ALA A 6 3.78 -4.37 -11.48
C ALA A 6 3.64 -4.82 -12.94
N SER A 7 2.48 -4.58 -13.54
CA SER A 7 2.21 -4.93 -14.93
C SER A 7 1.34 -3.89 -15.63
N VAL A 8 1.42 -3.85 -16.94
CA VAL A 8 0.55 -3.06 -17.81
C VAL A 8 -0.10 -4.00 -18.82
N GLY A 9 -1.42 -4.16 -18.75
CA GLY A 9 -2.14 -5.09 -19.63
C GLY A 9 -1.67 -6.54 -19.53
N GLY A 10 -1.20 -6.96 -18.33
CA GLY A 10 -0.65 -8.30 -18.10
C GLY A 10 0.83 -8.48 -18.48
N LEU A 11 1.45 -7.49 -19.14
CA LEU A 11 2.88 -7.50 -19.42
C LEU A 11 3.64 -7.00 -18.19
N PRO A 12 4.61 -7.76 -17.63
CA PRO A 12 5.45 -7.29 -16.54
C PRO A 12 6.10 -5.94 -16.86
N LEU A 13 6.07 -5.01 -15.90
CA LEU A 13 6.54 -3.65 -16.12
C LEU A 13 8.00 -3.58 -16.59
N GLU A 14 8.86 -4.50 -16.13
CA GLU A 14 10.25 -4.61 -16.59
C GLU A 14 10.40 -4.87 -18.08
N LYS A 15 9.39 -5.53 -18.68
CA LYS A 15 9.35 -5.83 -20.13
C LYS A 15 8.59 -4.78 -20.93
N TYR A 16 8.02 -3.77 -20.25
CA TYR A 16 7.23 -2.75 -20.91
C TYR A 16 8.15 -1.77 -21.66
N PRO A 17 7.87 -1.48 -22.94
CA PRO A 17 8.69 -0.56 -23.73
C PRO A 17 8.80 0.82 -23.07
N GLY A 18 10.03 1.31 -22.91
CA GLY A 18 10.30 2.61 -22.28
C GLY A 18 10.43 2.59 -20.76
N PHE A 19 10.16 1.48 -20.09
CA PHE A 19 10.44 1.37 -18.66
C PHE A 19 11.95 1.23 -18.42
N THR A 20 12.46 2.00 -17.47
CA THR A 20 13.84 1.92 -16.98
C THR A 20 13.84 1.96 -15.45
N GLN A 21 14.87 1.40 -14.82
CA GLN A 21 15.01 1.48 -13.35
C GLN A 21 15.07 2.93 -12.85
N LYS A 22 15.71 3.82 -13.64
CA LYS A 22 15.75 5.25 -13.33
C LYS A 22 14.34 5.86 -13.32
N LEU A 23 13.54 5.58 -14.35
CA LEU A 23 12.14 6.04 -14.40
C LEU A 23 11.35 5.54 -13.21
N GLY A 24 11.54 4.29 -12.80
CA GLY A 24 10.92 3.73 -11.60
C GLY A 24 11.32 4.48 -10.33
N GLN A 25 12.60 4.77 -10.14
CA GLN A 25 13.10 5.53 -8.99
C GLN A 25 12.58 6.96 -8.97
N ASP A 26 12.64 7.67 -10.09
CA ASP A 26 12.15 9.05 -10.21
C ASP A 26 10.64 9.12 -9.93
N THR A 27 9.88 8.16 -10.46
CA THR A 27 8.43 8.05 -10.20
C THR A 27 8.13 7.77 -8.72
N PHE A 28 8.92 6.91 -8.07
CA PHE A 28 8.78 6.66 -6.64
C PHE A 28 9.02 7.90 -5.79
N ILE A 29 10.09 8.65 -6.08
CA ILE A 29 10.41 9.88 -5.36
C ILE A 29 9.28 10.89 -5.54
N ARG A 30 8.82 11.10 -6.77
CA ARG A 30 7.70 12.00 -7.06
C ARG A 30 6.41 11.59 -6.35
N ALA A 31 6.07 10.31 -6.36
CA ALA A 31 4.90 9.80 -5.64
C ALA A 31 5.01 10.03 -4.12
N LYS A 32 6.19 9.80 -3.54
CA LYS A 32 6.46 10.00 -2.11
C LYS A 32 6.34 11.47 -1.68
N THR A 33 6.75 12.41 -2.53
CA THR A 33 6.75 13.85 -2.22
C THR A 33 5.45 14.56 -2.63
N SER A 34 4.66 13.97 -3.54
CA SER A 34 3.47 14.59 -4.11
C SER A 34 2.44 15.03 -3.07
N GLY A 35 2.24 14.25 -2.00
CA GLY A 35 1.33 14.61 -0.92
C GLY A 35 1.74 15.91 -0.21
N ALA A 36 3.01 16.07 0.12
CA ALA A 36 3.55 17.27 0.75
C ALA A 36 3.49 18.48 -0.19
N GLU A 37 3.73 18.29 -1.49
CA GLU A 37 3.61 19.33 -2.51
C GLU A 37 2.16 19.79 -2.67
N MET A 38 1.20 18.87 -2.64
CA MET A 38 -0.23 19.20 -2.70
C MET A 38 -0.68 20.01 -1.49
N ILE A 39 -0.24 19.65 -0.29
CA ILE A 39 -0.54 20.41 0.94
C ILE A 39 0.02 21.82 0.86
N LYS A 40 1.22 22.01 0.29
CA LYS A 40 1.81 23.34 0.09
C LYS A 40 1.05 24.21 -0.92
N LYS A 41 0.45 23.59 -1.95
CA LYS A 41 -0.26 24.30 -3.03
C LYS A 41 -1.74 24.53 -2.74
N LYS A 42 -2.37 23.66 -1.96
CA LYS A 42 -3.78 23.72 -1.58
C LYS A 42 -3.91 23.28 -0.14
N THR A 43 -4.85 23.83 0.59
CA THR A 43 -5.13 23.54 2.00
C THR A 43 -5.59 22.08 2.28
N GLY A 44 -5.31 21.12 1.40
CA GLY A 44 -5.58 19.69 1.59
C GLY A 44 -5.65 18.91 0.29
N ALA A 45 -5.39 17.61 0.38
CA ALA A 45 -5.43 16.64 -0.73
C ALA A 45 -6.79 15.91 -0.85
N GLY A 46 -7.89 16.55 -0.43
CA GLY A 46 -9.20 15.92 -0.20
C GLY A 46 -9.78 15.15 -1.40
N PHE A 47 -9.61 15.63 -2.64
CA PHE A 47 -10.20 14.99 -3.81
C PHE A 47 -9.61 13.59 -4.09
N ALA A 48 -8.29 13.44 -4.06
CA ALA A 48 -7.65 12.15 -4.29
C ALA A 48 -7.99 11.15 -3.18
N VAL A 49 -8.02 11.61 -1.93
CA VAL A 49 -8.44 10.80 -0.78
C VAL A 49 -9.93 10.42 -0.92
N GLY A 50 -10.79 11.35 -1.32
CA GLY A 50 -12.22 11.09 -1.55
C GLY A 50 -12.45 10.00 -2.59
N VAL A 51 -11.72 10.02 -3.72
CA VAL A 51 -11.79 8.96 -4.74
C VAL A 51 -11.36 7.61 -4.17
N SER A 52 -10.27 7.56 -3.40
CA SER A 52 -9.79 6.32 -2.78
C SER A 52 -10.79 5.76 -1.76
N ILE A 53 -11.42 6.62 -0.96
CA ILE A 53 -12.47 6.22 -0.02
C ILE A 53 -13.69 5.68 -0.78
N ALA A 54 -14.14 6.39 -1.83
CA ALA A 54 -15.27 5.96 -2.64
C ALA A 54 -15.05 4.57 -3.25
N GLU A 55 -13.81 4.28 -3.69
CA GLU A 55 -13.44 2.97 -4.24
C GLU A 55 -13.58 1.84 -3.20
N VAL A 56 -13.12 2.06 -1.98
CA VAL A 56 -13.25 1.08 -0.89
C VAL A 56 -14.72 0.91 -0.48
N VAL A 57 -15.45 2.01 -0.32
CA VAL A 57 -16.88 1.98 0.02
C VAL A 57 -17.68 1.24 -1.05
N HIS A 58 -17.40 1.49 -2.32
CA HIS A 58 -18.05 0.81 -3.44
C HIS A 58 -17.79 -0.70 -3.42
N ALA A 59 -16.53 -1.12 -3.16
CA ALA A 59 -16.19 -2.52 -3.04
C ALA A 59 -16.96 -3.22 -1.90
N ILE A 60 -17.13 -2.56 -0.76
CA ILE A 60 -17.89 -3.06 0.38
C ILE A 60 -19.40 -3.11 0.08
N ALA A 61 -19.97 -2.00 -0.40
CA ALA A 61 -21.41 -1.86 -0.63
C ALA A 61 -21.94 -2.86 -1.64
N LEU A 62 -21.20 -3.12 -2.70
CA LEU A 62 -21.58 -4.04 -3.78
C LEU A 62 -21.02 -5.46 -3.59
N ASP A 63 -20.33 -5.75 -2.49
CA ASP A 63 -19.61 -7.01 -2.27
C ASP A 63 -18.67 -7.36 -3.44
N GLY A 64 -17.97 -6.35 -3.95
CA GLY A 64 -17.28 -6.42 -5.23
C GLY A 64 -16.04 -7.30 -5.26
N LYS A 65 -15.58 -7.82 -4.10
CA LYS A 65 -14.37 -8.67 -3.95
C LYS A 65 -13.15 -8.11 -4.70
N ARG A 66 -12.99 -6.80 -4.62
CA ARG A 66 -11.91 -6.09 -5.32
C ARG A 66 -10.60 -6.25 -4.58
N ILE A 67 -9.51 -6.40 -5.32
CA ILE A 67 -8.17 -6.43 -4.73
C ILE A 67 -7.68 -4.98 -4.64
N LEU A 68 -7.58 -4.48 -3.42
CA LEU A 68 -7.19 -3.11 -3.12
C LEU A 68 -6.02 -3.08 -2.11
N PRO A 69 -5.09 -2.12 -2.23
CA PRO A 69 -4.01 -1.95 -1.26
C PRO A 69 -4.54 -1.19 -0.03
N VAL A 70 -5.25 -1.90 0.84
CA VAL A 70 -5.78 -1.33 2.09
C VAL A 70 -4.92 -1.70 3.29
N SER A 71 -4.85 -0.80 4.27
CA SER A 71 -4.15 -1.05 5.52
C SER A 71 -5.05 -1.86 6.46
N SER A 72 -4.56 -3.03 6.84
CA SER A 72 -5.23 -3.92 7.80
C SER A 72 -4.19 -4.54 8.74
N VAL A 73 -4.65 -4.98 9.92
CA VAL A 73 -3.78 -5.69 10.87
C VAL A 73 -3.34 -7.02 10.27
N GLN A 74 -2.04 -7.18 10.12
CA GLN A 74 -1.48 -8.39 9.51
C GLN A 74 -1.48 -9.55 10.49
N ARG A 75 -1.83 -10.74 9.98
CA ARG A 75 -1.93 -11.99 10.76
C ARG A 75 -1.03 -13.09 10.19
N GLY A 76 0.10 -12.71 9.61
CA GLY A 76 1.08 -13.64 9.07
C GLY A 76 1.52 -13.35 7.64
N CYS A 77 0.82 -12.50 6.90
CA CYS A 77 1.16 -12.12 5.53
C CYS A 77 2.60 -11.56 5.47
N TYR A 78 3.44 -12.12 4.63
CA TYR A 78 4.90 -11.89 4.56
C TYR A 78 5.64 -12.07 5.90
N GLY A 79 5.09 -12.87 6.82
CA GLY A 79 5.60 -13.06 8.16
C GLY A 79 5.33 -11.89 9.13
N LEU A 80 4.51 -10.91 8.71
CA LEU A 80 4.13 -9.77 9.54
C LEU A 80 2.94 -10.11 10.43
N ARG A 81 3.01 -9.70 11.71
CA ARG A 81 1.95 -9.91 12.70
C ARG A 81 1.79 -8.67 13.56
N GLU A 82 0.57 -8.44 14.05
CA GLU A 82 0.23 -7.37 15.02
C GLU A 82 0.70 -5.98 14.57
N VAL A 83 0.66 -5.73 13.27
CA VAL A 83 1.00 -4.43 12.67
C VAL A 83 0.04 -4.14 11.52
N ALA A 84 -0.48 -2.92 11.47
CA ALA A 84 -1.33 -2.47 10.38
C ALA A 84 -0.48 -1.86 9.27
N LEU A 85 -0.53 -2.46 8.10
CA LEU A 85 0.07 -1.91 6.88
C LEU A 85 -0.66 -2.40 5.63
N SER A 86 -0.44 -1.71 4.51
CA SER A 86 -1.11 -2.01 3.25
C SER A 86 -0.43 -3.16 2.52
N VAL A 87 -1.22 -4.18 2.21
CA VAL A 87 -0.89 -5.28 1.29
C VAL A 87 -2.07 -5.47 0.34
N PRO A 88 -1.89 -6.16 -0.80
CA PRO A 88 -3.00 -6.54 -1.65
C PRO A 88 -4.04 -7.33 -0.84
N THR A 89 -5.27 -6.81 -0.81
CA THR A 89 -6.33 -7.34 0.06
C THR A 89 -7.63 -7.43 -0.71
N VAL A 90 -8.32 -8.57 -0.62
CA VAL A 90 -9.67 -8.73 -1.14
C VAL A 90 -10.62 -7.96 -0.23
N VAL A 91 -11.31 -6.98 -0.81
CA VAL A 91 -12.28 -6.14 -0.12
C VAL A 91 -13.67 -6.43 -0.65
N GLY A 92 -14.55 -6.81 0.25
CA GLY A 92 -15.95 -7.11 -0.02
C GLY A 92 -16.83 -6.67 1.14
N ARG A 93 -18.04 -7.21 1.24
CA ARG A 93 -19.04 -6.82 2.26
C ARG A 93 -18.53 -6.98 3.68
N GLY A 94 -17.64 -7.94 3.95
CA GLY A 94 -16.99 -8.13 5.25
C GLY A 94 -15.84 -7.16 5.55
N GLY A 95 -15.55 -6.20 4.67
CA GLY A 95 -14.39 -5.31 4.76
C GLY A 95 -13.14 -5.96 4.15
N ALA A 96 -12.02 -5.93 4.85
CA ALA A 96 -10.78 -6.60 4.47
C ALA A 96 -10.90 -8.11 4.78
N GLU A 97 -11.24 -8.91 3.77
CA GLU A 97 -11.61 -10.31 3.95
C GLU A 97 -10.40 -11.25 3.85
N GLN A 98 -9.50 -10.99 2.91
CA GLN A 98 -8.33 -11.85 2.67
C GLN A 98 -7.14 -11.01 2.20
N THR A 99 -6.00 -11.18 2.86
CA THR A 99 -4.73 -10.63 2.37
C THR A 99 -4.10 -11.59 1.36
N LEU A 100 -3.49 -11.03 0.32
CA LEU A 100 -2.87 -11.80 -0.75
C LEU A 100 -1.36 -11.55 -0.75
N GLU A 101 -0.59 -12.64 -0.78
CA GLU A 101 0.84 -12.56 -1.00
C GLU A 101 1.12 -12.64 -2.50
N VAL A 102 1.81 -11.64 -3.03
CA VAL A 102 2.35 -11.63 -4.38
C VAL A 102 3.85 -11.88 -4.31
N GLU A 103 4.43 -12.37 -5.40
CA GLU A 103 5.88 -12.54 -5.46
C GLU A 103 6.59 -11.19 -5.32
N LEU A 104 7.50 -11.10 -4.35
CA LEU A 104 8.30 -9.92 -4.09
C LEU A 104 9.79 -10.23 -4.28
N TRP A 105 10.52 -9.29 -4.82
CA TRP A 105 11.98 -9.40 -4.78
C TRP A 105 12.50 -9.38 -3.35
N PRO A 106 13.64 -10.03 -3.05
CA PRO A 106 14.20 -10.06 -1.70
C PRO A 106 14.34 -8.67 -1.05
N LYS A 107 14.74 -7.67 -1.85
CA LYS A 107 14.85 -6.26 -1.40
C LYS A 107 13.49 -5.65 -1.02
N GLU A 108 12.42 -6.05 -1.69
CA GLU A 108 11.07 -5.55 -1.40
C GLU A 108 10.52 -6.20 -0.13
N ILE A 109 10.76 -7.50 0.07
CA ILE A 109 10.40 -8.20 1.31
C ILE A 109 11.12 -7.57 2.50
N GLN A 110 12.43 -7.28 2.38
CA GLN A 110 13.18 -6.62 3.43
C GLN A 110 12.66 -5.22 3.73
N ALA A 111 12.33 -4.44 2.69
CA ALA A 111 11.76 -3.11 2.85
C ALA A 111 10.38 -3.15 3.54
N LEU A 112 9.54 -4.13 3.19
CA LEU A 112 8.24 -4.34 3.81
C LEU A 112 8.37 -4.71 5.29
N LYS A 113 9.25 -5.66 5.62
CA LYS A 113 9.53 -6.06 7.01
C LYS A 113 10.08 -4.90 7.84
N ARG A 114 10.98 -4.10 7.26
CA ARG A 114 11.49 -2.89 7.92
C ARG A 114 10.39 -1.88 8.21
N SER A 115 9.48 -1.66 7.26
CA SER A 115 8.32 -0.79 7.48
C SER A 115 7.43 -1.30 8.61
N GLY A 116 7.19 -2.61 8.67
CA GLY A 116 6.44 -3.24 9.76
C GLY A 116 7.10 -3.04 11.11
N ALA A 117 8.42 -3.24 11.21
CA ALA A 117 9.18 -3.06 12.45
C ALA A 117 9.10 -1.61 12.97
N VAL A 118 9.24 -0.61 12.08
CA VAL A 118 9.12 0.82 12.45
C VAL A 118 7.72 1.13 12.99
N LEU A 119 6.67 0.59 12.37
CA LEU A 119 5.30 0.79 12.81
C LEU A 119 5.04 0.13 14.17
N GLN A 120 5.56 -1.09 14.39
CA GLN A 120 5.46 -1.77 15.68
C GLN A 120 6.18 -1.00 16.80
N GLU A 121 7.38 -0.48 16.53
CA GLU A 121 8.11 0.37 17.48
C GLU A 121 7.32 1.63 17.84
N THR A 122 6.75 2.30 16.83
CA THR A 122 5.92 3.49 17.02
C THR A 122 4.68 3.18 17.86
N LEU A 123 4.00 2.08 17.55
CA LEU A 123 2.83 1.62 18.31
C LEU A 123 3.20 1.34 19.77
N GLY A 124 4.34 0.66 19.99
CA GLY A 124 4.83 0.39 21.34
C GLY A 124 5.08 1.65 22.17
N LYS A 125 5.62 2.70 21.57
CA LYS A 125 5.82 4.01 22.23
C LYS A 125 4.49 4.64 22.62
N VAL A 126 3.53 4.69 21.69
CA VAL A 126 2.20 5.27 21.94
C VAL A 126 1.46 4.52 23.06
N LEU A 127 1.52 3.19 23.08
CA LEU A 127 0.89 2.39 24.10
C LEU A 127 1.55 2.54 25.49
N ALA A 128 2.88 2.78 25.51
CA ALA A 128 3.60 3.03 26.76
C ALA A 128 3.28 4.42 27.35
N GLU A 129 2.97 5.41 26.51
CA GLU A 129 2.57 6.76 26.93
C GLU A 129 1.10 6.84 27.36
N ALA A 130 0.27 5.88 26.94
CA ALA A 130 -1.16 5.83 27.23
C ALA A 130 -1.50 5.11 28.56
N ASN A 131 -0.52 4.43 29.19
CA ASN A 131 -0.64 3.76 30.49
C ASN A 131 0.08 4.57 31.58
#